data_d2ed805b0c649b884f5168c3476c69e2
#
_entry.id   d2ed805b0c649b884f5168c3476c69e2
#
_cell.length_a   1.000
_cell.length_b   1.000
_cell.length_c   1.000
_cell.angle_alpha   90.00
_cell.angle_beta   90.00
_cell.angle_gamma   90.00
#
_symmetry.space_group_name_H-M   'P 1'
#
loop_
_entity.id
_entity.type
_entity.pdbx_description
1 polymer ?
#
loop_
_entity_poly.entity_id
_entity_poly.type
_entity_poly.pdbx_seq_one_letter_code
_entity_poly.pdbx_strand_id
1 'polypeptide(L)'
;IYSHSKSFTSLMVGIAIDEEKIDLDTRLVDDFKDEISLEAYNHLYDITVKNLLTMSSGINKVLLMGNEKKQGIGYPDYLKFMFSQKLEFKPGSKFCYSNGDTYLLARIVSKVYNKPFTQLCYEKIFLPLEIGFPIWGCDPMGYCTAASELSLSVEEMNRLGILFLNNGVYKGKRIISEAYVKACSTTQIKTNEDHWGDYSYQFWMTEGEGYRADGAFGQITFIWPKYNLTLSFQR
;
A
#
# COMPACT_ATOMS: atom_id res chain seq x y z
N ILE A 1 11.79 2.19 6.62
CA ILE A 1 10.95 1.18 7.27
C ILE A 1 10.52 0.04 6.31
N TYR A 2 11.21 -0.13 5.17
CA TYR A 2 10.94 -1.20 4.20
C TYR A 2 9.44 -1.34 3.90
N SER A 3 8.95 -2.58 3.85
CA SER A 3 7.55 -2.88 3.47
C SER A 3 6.49 -2.40 4.47
N HIS A 4 6.85 -1.98 5.67
CA HIS A 4 5.94 -1.28 6.57
C HIS A 4 5.35 -0.01 5.91
N SER A 5 6.07 0.59 4.97
CA SER A 5 5.61 1.72 4.13
C SER A 5 4.28 1.46 3.43
N LYS A 6 4.01 0.19 3.07
CA LYS A 6 2.77 -0.22 2.39
C LYS A 6 1.50 0.09 3.18
N SER A 7 1.59 0.00 4.50
CA SER A 7 0.45 0.30 5.37
C SER A 7 0.13 1.80 5.41
N PHE A 8 1.12 2.67 5.24
CA PHE A 8 0.89 4.10 5.03
C PHE A 8 0.29 4.37 3.64
N THR A 9 0.70 3.62 2.63
CA THR A 9 0.09 3.69 1.29
C THR A 9 -1.37 3.25 1.35
N SER A 10 -1.67 2.14 2.06
CA SER A 10 -3.05 1.71 2.29
C SER A 10 -3.89 2.79 2.99
N LEU A 11 -3.35 3.44 4.02
CA LEU A 11 -4.04 4.53 4.70
C LEU A 11 -4.39 5.67 3.72
N MET A 12 -3.48 6.05 2.80
CA MET A 12 -3.76 7.08 1.80
C MET A 12 -4.83 6.63 0.79
N VAL A 13 -4.81 5.35 0.39
CA VAL A 13 -5.86 4.77 -0.47
C VAL A 13 -7.21 4.81 0.23
N GLY A 14 -7.26 4.44 1.51
CA GLY A 14 -8.48 4.52 2.31
C GLY A 14 -9.04 5.94 2.44
N ILE A 15 -8.16 6.94 2.64
CA ILE A 15 -8.57 8.34 2.64
C ILE A 15 -9.14 8.74 1.26
N ALA A 16 -8.54 8.28 0.17
CA ALA A 16 -9.04 8.54 -1.17
C ALA A 16 -10.42 7.89 -1.42
N ILE A 17 -10.68 6.73 -0.82
CA ILE A 17 -12.00 6.07 -0.84
C ILE A 17 -13.01 6.88 -0.01
N ASP A 18 -12.65 7.29 1.21
CA ASP A 18 -13.50 8.09 2.08
C ASP A 18 -13.86 9.46 1.45
N GLU A 19 -12.98 10.02 0.62
CA GLU A 19 -13.21 11.26 -0.14
C GLU A 19 -13.87 11.02 -1.52
N GLU A 20 -14.34 9.80 -1.79
CA GLU A 20 -15.04 9.41 -3.03
C GLU A 20 -14.24 9.71 -4.31
N LYS A 21 -12.90 9.68 -4.22
CA LYS A 21 -12.00 9.84 -5.37
C LYS A 21 -11.83 8.54 -6.17
N ILE A 22 -11.85 7.43 -5.46
CA ILE A 22 -11.80 6.06 -5.98
C ILE A 22 -12.68 5.16 -5.11
N ASP A 23 -12.93 3.95 -5.56
CA ASP A 23 -13.53 2.87 -4.78
C ASP A 23 -12.72 1.57 -4.97
N LEU A 24 -13.14 0.51 -4.31
CA LEU A 24 -12.46 -0.79 -4.37
C LEU A 24 -12.54 -1.45 -5.75
N ASP A 25 -13.55 -1.11 -6.53
CA ASP A 25 -13.80 -1.64 -7.89
C ASP A 25 -13.23 -0.74 -8.99
N THR A 26 -12.67 0.43 -8.64
CA THR A 26 -11.95 1.31 -9.56
C THR A 26 -10.86 0.50 -10.26
N ARG A 27 -10.86 0.49 -11.59
CA ARG A 27 -9.92 -0.28 -12.39
C ARG A 27 -8.58 0.44 -12.54
N LEU A 28 -7.50 -0.33 -12.45
CA LEU A 28 -6.14 0.19 -12.66
C LEU A 28 -6.01 1.01 -13.93
N VAL A 29 -6.60 0.54 -15.03
CA VAL A 29 -6.39 1.11 -16.36
C VAL A 29 -7.20 2.37 -16.64
N ASP A 30 -8.25 2.66 -15.86
CA ASP A 30 -9.19 3.75 -16.18
C ASP A 30 -8.53 5.14 -16.16
N ASP A 31 -7.62 5.36 -15.22
CA ASP A 31 -6.90 6.63 -15.09
C ASP A 31 -5.67 6.76 -16.01
N PHE A 32 -5.29 5.68 -16.71
CA PHE A 32 -4.06 5.64 -17.51
C PHE A 32 -4.30 5.40 -19.01
N LYS A 33 -5.52 5.57 -19.49
CA LYS A 33 -5.92 5.28 -20.90
C LYS A 33 -5.02 5.94 -21.94
N ASP A 34 -4.58 7.17 -21.65
CA ASP A 34 -3.73 7.94 -22.56
C ASP A 34 -2.23 7.61 -22.43
N GLU A 35 -1.85 6.82 -21.44
CA GLU A 35 -0.45 6.48 -21.11
C GLU A 35 -0.09 5.04 -21.47
N ILE A 36 -1.07 4.20 -21.83
CA ILE A 36 -0.89 2.77 -22.07
C ILE A 36 -1.36 2.37 -23.47
N SER A 37 -0.77 1.30 -24.00
CA SER A 37 -1.24 0.72 -25.28
C SER A 37 -2.61 0.06 -25.10
N LEU A 38 -3.37 -0.05 -26.19
CA LEU A 38 -4.64 -0.78 -26.20
C LEU A 38 -4.46 -2.25 -25.76
N GLU A 39 -3.35 -2.87 -26.10
CA GLU A 39 -3.01 -4.23 -25.66
C GLU A 39 -2.89 -4.30 -24.14
N ALA A 40 -2.11 -3.39 -23.52
CA ALA A 40 -1.96 -3.31 -22.08
C ALA A 40 -3.29 -2.98 -21.38
N TYR A 41 -4.07 -2.06 -21.94
CA TYR A 41 -5.41 -1.74 -21.44
C TYR A 41 -6.30 -2.99 -21.34
N ASN A 42 -6.41 -3.74 -22.45
CA ASN A 42 -7.24 -4.94 -22.50
C ASN A 42 -6.71 -6.05 -21.58
N HIS A 43 -5.40 -6.20 -21.50
CA HIS A 43 -4.74 -7.25 -20.70
C HIS A 43 -4.91 -7.02 -19.19
N LEU A 44 -4.85 -5.76 -18.73
CA LEU A 44 -4.89 -5.40 -17.32
C LEU A 44 -6.28 -4.90 -16.86
N TYR A 45 -7.28 -4.99 -17.73
CA TYR A 45 -8.60 -4.39 -17.56
C TYR A 45 -9.33 -4.84 -16.27
N ASP A 46 -9.15 -6.09 -15.86
CA ASP A 46 -9.84 -6.65 -14.70
C ASP A 46 -9.14 -6.37 -13.37
N ILE A 47 -7.99 -5.70 -13.38
CA ILE A 47 -7.29 -5.36 -12.15
C ILE A 47 -7.97 -4.16 -11.48
N THR A 48 -8.39 -4.33 -10.22
CA THR A 48 -9.03 -3.29 -9.43
C THR A 48 -8.14 -2.81 -8.28
N VAL A 49 -8.50 -1.67 -7.67
CA VAL A 49 -7.87 -1.17 -6.43
C VAL A 49 -7.88 -2.24 -5.34
N LYS A 50 -8.98 -3.00 -5.21
CA LYS A 50 -9.05 -4.12 -4.26
C LYS A 50 -7.99 -5.17 -4.52
N ASN A 51 -7.79 -5.56 -5.79
CA ASN A 51 -6.76 -6.56 -6.13
C ASN A 51 -5.36 -6.08 -5.78
N LEU A 52 -5.05 -4.81 -6.01
CA LEU A 52 -3.77 -4.21 -5.65
C LEU A 52 -3.58 -4.14 -4.12
N LEU A 53 -4.61 -3.73 -3.37
CA LEU A 53 -4.59 -3.70 -1.90
C LEU A 53 -4.34 -5.08 -1.29
N THR A 54 -4.89 -6.12 -1.89
CA THR A 54 -4.80 -7.50 -1.42
C THR A 54 -3.64 -8.30 -2.03
N MET A 55 -2.74 -7.66 -2.80
CA MET A 55 -1.64 -8.37 -3.46
C MET A 55 -2.13 -9.52 -4.35
N SER A 56 -3.17 -9.28 -5.13
CA SER A 56 -3.81 -10.29 -5.98
C SER A 56 -4.10 -9.79 -7.39
N SER A 57 -3.30 -8.85 -7.88
CA SER A 57 -3.43 -8.29 -9.25
C SER A 57 -3.35 -9.33 -10.36
N GLY A 58 -2.69 -10.45 -10.09
CA GLY A 58 -2.37 -11.46 -11.11
C GLY A 58 -1.03 -11.23 -11.79
N ILE A 59 -0.44 -10.07 -11.61
CA ILE A 59 0.95 -9.82 -12.02
C ILE A 59 1.87 -10.64 -11.13
N ASN A 60 2.89 -11.27 -11.73
CA ASN A 60 3.88 -12.00 -10.96
C ASN A 60 4.61 -11.09 -9.97
N LYS A 61 5.29 -11.69 -9.02
CA LYS A 61 6.08 -11.01 -8.00
C LYS A 61 7.04 -9.98 -8.60
N VAL A 62 6.73 -8.71 -8.42
CA VAL A 62 7.56 -7.59 -8.84
C VAL A 62 7.97 -6.80 -7.60
N LEU A 63 9.25 -6.81 -7.29
CA LEU A 63 9.77 -6.17 -6.07
C LEU A 63 10.22 -4.73 -6.29
N LEU A 64 10.45 -4.33 -7.54
CA LEU A 64 11.00 -3.00 -7.90
C LEU A 64 12.27 -2.68 -7.10
N MET A 65 13.12 -3.69 -6.90
CA MET A 65 14.39 -3.57 -6.18
C MET A 65 15.42 -4.58 -6.72
N GLY A 66 16.68 -4.45 -6.32
CA GLY A 66 17.72 -5.37 -6.74
C GLY A 66 17.95 -5.32 -8.26
N ASN A 67 17.67 -6.42 -8.95
CA ASN A 67 17.90 -6.51 -10.40
C ASN A 67 16.97 -5.60 -11.22
N GLU A 68 15.71 -5.43 -10.82
CA GLU A 68 14.79 -4.52 -11.48
C GLU A 68 15.26 -3.07 -11.34
N LYS A 69 15.76 -2.67 -10.17
CA LYS A 69 16.38 -1.34 -9.99
C LYS A 69 17.69 -1.20 -10.77
N LYS A 70 18.50 -2.26 -10.91
CA LYS A 70 19.68 -2.25 -11.76
C LYS A 70 19.32 -2.19 -13.25
N GLN A 71 18.26 -2.89 -13.63
CA GLN A 71 17.63 -2.77 -14.94
C GLN A 71 16.92 -1.41 -15.10
N GLY A 72 16.72 -0.66 -14.02
CA GLY A 72 16.15 0.68 -14.00
C GLY A 72 16.94 1.72 -14.81
N ILE A 73 18.23 1.47 -15.08
CA ILE A 73 18.94 2.22 -16.14
C ILE A 73 18.32 1.88 -17.52
N GLY A 74 17.72 0.70 -17.68
CA GLY A 74 16.97 0.27 -18.87
C GLY A 74 15.46 0.44 -18.76
N TYR A 75 14.92 0.61 -17.54
CA TYR A 75 13.49 0.83 -17.24
C TYR A 75 13.31 2.01 -16.29
N PRO A 76 13.58 3.24 -16.74
CA PRO A 76 13.40 4.43 -15.87
C PRO A 76 11.94 4.63 -15.50
N ASP A 77 11.00 4.19 -16.33
CA ASP A 77 9.57 4.31 -16.13
C ASP A 77 8.98 3.02 -15.53
N TYR A 78 8.82 2.99 -14.21
CA TYR A 78 8.26 1.85 -13.50
C TYR A 78 6.80 1.58 -13.86
N LEU A 79 6.04 2.61 -14.26
CA LEU A 79 4.66 2.43 -14.68
C LEU A 79 4.59 1.63 -16.00
N LYS A 80 5.40 2.01 -17.00
CA LYS A 80 5.51 1.26 -18.25
C LYS A 80 6.00 -0.16 -18.02
N PHE A 81 6.96 -0.33 -17.12
CA PHE A 81 7.43 -1.67 -16.74
C PHE A 81 6.28 -2.50 -16.15
N MET A 82 5.50 -1.96 -15.22
CA MET A 82 4.35 -2.66 -14.63
C MET A 82 3.29 -3.00 -15.69
N PHE A 83 3.00 -2.10 -16.60
CA PHE A 83 2.01 -2.33 -17.66
C PHE A 83 2.48 -3.31 -18.75
N SER A 84 3.78 -3.58 -18.85
CA SER A 84 4.31 -4.62 -19.73
C SER A 84 4.28 -6.03 -19.13
N GLN A 85 3.94 -6.17 -17.84
CA GLN A 85 3.91 -7.46 -17.18
C GLN A 85 2.71 -8.30 -17.62
N LYS A 86 2.91 -9.61 -17.73
CA LYS A 86 1.83 -10.56 -18.04
C LYS A 86 1.12 -10.97 -16.75
N LEU A 87 -0.17 -11.25 -16.86
CA LEU A 87 -0.91 -11.89 -15.77
C LEU A 87 -0.60 -13.39 -15.78
N GLU A 88 -0.19 -13.92 -14.63
CA GLU A 88 0.05 -15.36 -14.43
C GLU A 88 -1.20 -16.06 -13.89
N PHE A 89 -2.12 -15.29 -13.30
CA PHE A 89 -3.39 -15.79 -12.78
C PHE A 89 -4.45 -14.69 -12.84
N LYS A 90 -5.71 -15.11 -12.71
CA LYS A 90 -6.84 -14.18 -12.75
C LYS A 90 -6.77 -13.21 -11.57
N PRO A 91 -6.97 -11.89 -11.78
CA PRO A 91 -7.05 -10.92 -10.70
C PRO A 91 -8.02 -11.36 -9.58
N GLY A 92 -7.61 -11.21 -8.34
CA GLY A 92 -8.35 -11.62 -7.15
C GLY A 92 -8.31 -13.10 -6.79
N SER A 93 -7.71 -13.97 -7.63
CA SER A 93 -7.79 -15.42 -7.42
C SER A 93 -6.68 -16.00 -6.52
N LYS A 94 -5.54 -15.31 -6.43
CA LYS A 94 -4.37 -15.81 -5.69
C LYS A 94 -3.56 -14.65 -5.13
N PHE A 95 -3.08 -14.80 -3.90
CA PHE A 95 -2.11 -13.90 -3.31
C PHE A 95 -0.73 -14.05 -3.98
N CYS A 96 -0.12 -12.94 -4.32
CA CYS A 96 1.26 -12.88 -4.79
C CYS A 96 1.90 -11.55 -4.36
N TYR A 97 2.72 -11.59 -3.31
CA TYR A 97 3.30 -10.38 -2.73
C TYR A 97 4.13 -9.58 -3.74
N SER A 98 3.77 -8.33 -3.97
CA SER A 98 4.37 -7.47 -5.00
C SER A 98 4.50 -6.02 -4.53
N ASN A 99 5.72 -5.45 -4.59
CA ASN A 99 5.91 -4.02 -4.42
C ASN A 99 5.28 -3.23 -5.57
N GLY A 100 5.19 -3.85 -6.75
CA GLY A 100 4.56 -3.27 -7.93
C GLY A 100 3.09 -2.94 -7.69
N ASP A 101 2.34 -3.82 -7.02
CA ASP A 101 0.93 -3.56 -6.68
C ASP A 101 0.77 -2.31 -5.83
N THR A 102 1.64 -2.14 -4.82
CA THR A 102 1.62 -0.93 -3.98
C THR A 102 2.05 0.32 -4.73
N TYR A 103 3.04 0.22 -5.60
CA TYR A 103 3.45 1.32 -6.47
C TYR A 103 2.28 1.78 -7.37
N LEU A 104 1.55 0.85 -7.97
CA LEU A 104 0.37 1.16 -8.78
C LEU A 104 -0.73 1.86 -7.99
N LEU A 105 -0.99 1.46 -6.73
CA LEU A 105 -1.91 2.19 -5.84
C LEU A 105 -1.51 3.66 -5.67
N ALA A 106 -0.24 3.93 -5.40
CA ALA A 106 0.24 5.30 -5.26
C ALA A 106 0.12 6.11 -6.56
N ARG A 107 0.32 5.47 -7.73
CA ARG A 107 0.14 6.09 -9.03
C ARG A 107 -1.32 6.45 -9.30
N ILE A 108 -2.28 5.54 -8.99
CA ILE A 108 -3.73 5.82 -9.08
C ILE A 108 -4.08 7.03 -8.20
N VAL A 109 -3.71 7.00 -6.92
CA VAL A 109 -3.99 8.09 -5.98
C VAL A 109 -3.40 9.42 -6.47
N SER A 110 -2.13 9.44 -6.92
CA SER A 110 -1.52 10.65 -7.48
C SER A 110 -2.31 11.19 -8.67
N LYS A 111 -2.79 10.31 -9.53
CA LYS A 111 -3.53 10.66 -10.75
C LYS A 111 -4.88 11.31 -10.43
N VAL A 112 -5.69 10.67 -9.58
CA VAL A 112 -7.04 11.18 -9.24
C VAL A 112 -7.03 12.47 -8.44
N TYR A 113 -5.97 12.72 -7.66
CA TYR A 113 -5.79 14.01 -6.98
C TYR A 113 -5.04 15.05 -7.82
N ASN A 114 -4.42 14.65 -8.91
CA ASN A 114 -3.49 15.47 -9.70
C ASN A 114 -2.40 16.12 -8.81
N LYS A 115 -1.83 15.33 -7.89
CA LYS A 115 -0.80 15.78 -6.94
C LYS A 115 0.23 14.67 -6.69
N PRO A 116 1.49 15.01 -6.37
CA PRO A 116 2.48 14.02 -5.94
C PRO A 116 1.99 13.22 -4.73
N PHE A 117 2.18 11.89 -4.74
CA PHE A 117 1.76 11.01 -3.66
C PHE A 117 2.38 11.39 -2.31
N THR A 118 3.65 11.78 -2.30
CA THR A 118 4.36 12.21 -1.08
C THR A 118 3.75 13.47 -0.48
N GLN A 119 3.31 14.40 -1.31
CA GLN A 119 2.62 15.61 -0.86
C GLN A 119 1.25 15.27 -0.24
N LEU A 120 0.49 14.38 -0.88
CA LEU A 120 -0.80 13.92 -0.35
C LEU A 120 -0.63 13.24 1.01
N CYS A 121 0.36 12.35 1.14
CA CYS A 121 0.68 11.70 2.40
C CYS A 121 1.10 12.72 3.47
N TYR A 122 1.86 13.75 3.11
CA TYR A 122 2.21 14.81 4.05
C TYR A 122 0.97 15.56 4.54
N GLU A 123 0.14 16.04 3.62
CA GLU A 123 -1.04 16.85 3.95
C GLU A 123 -2.09 16.06 4.76
N LYS A 124 -2.32 14.79 4.39
CA LYS A 124 -3.46 14.00 4.88
C LYS A 124 -3.11 12.96 5.95
N ILE A 125 -1.84 12.60 6.07
CA ILE A 125 -1.38 11.57 7.02
C ILE A 125 -0.34 12.15 7.98
N PHE A 126 0.81 12.59 7.46
CA PHE A 126 1.95 12.92 8.32
C PHE A 126 1.66 14.13 9.19
N LEU A 127 1.17 15.22 8.62
CA LEU A 127 0.81 16.41 9.39
C LEU A 127 -0.28 16.14 10.44
N PRO A 128 -1.41 15.47 10.12
CA PRO A 128 -2.42 15.11 11.15
C PRO A 128 -1.92 14.16 12.22
N LEU A 129 -0.96 13.27 11.91
CA LEU A 129 -0.34 12.37 12.88
C LEU A 129 0.85 13.01 13.61
N GLU A 130 1.12 14.31 13.38
CA GLU A 130 2.26 15.05 13.95
C GLU A 130 3.61 14.44 13.57
N ILE A 131 3.69 13.76 12.44
CA ILE A 131 4.93 13.28 11.83
C ILE A 131 5.51 14.44 11.02
N GLY A 132 6.81 14.64 11.10
CA GLY A 132 7.51 15.67 10.35
C GLY A 132 7.41 15.46 8.82
N PHE A 133 8.36 15.95 8.07
CA PHE A 133 8.44 15.72 6.63
C PHE A 133 9.38 14.53 6.34
N PRO A 134 8.87 13.29 6.33
CA PRO A 134 9.71 12.12 6.18
C PRO A 134 10.24 12.00 4.74
N ILE A 135 11.42 11.42 4.61
CA ILE A 135 11.96 11.04 3.30
C ILE A 135 11.23 9.78 2.82
N TRP A 136 10.77 9.80 1.58
CA TRP A 136 10.23 8.63 0.90
C TRP A 136 10.86 8.47 -0.48
N GLY A 137 11.38 7.28 -0.78
CA GLY A 137 12.07 7.01 -2.03
C GLY A 137 11.16 7.17 -3.26
N CYS A 138 11.79 7.57 -4.38
CA CYS A 138 11.11 7.73 -5.66
C CYS A 138 11.76 6.86 -6.73
N ASP A 139 11.01 6.58 -7.78
CA ASP A 139 11.53 6.00 -9.00
C ASP A 139 12.37 7.02 -9.80
N PRO A 140 13.05 6.62 -10.89
CA PRO A 140 13.85 7.54 -11.70
C PRO A 140 13.06 8.67 -12.36
N MET A 141 11.74 8.55 -12.47
CA MET A 141 10.84 9.58 -13.00
C MET A 141 10.31 10.54 -11.90
N GLY A 142 10.70 10.32 -10.63
CA GLY A 142 10.29 11.15 -9.49
C GLY A 142 8.97 10.73 -8.84
N TYR A 143 8.37 9.59 -9.22
CA TYR A 143 7.17 9.08 -8.56
C TYR A 143 7.53 8.24 -7.34
N CYS A 144 6.79 8.41 -6.24
CA CYS A 144 7.01 7.70 -5.01
C CYS A 144 6.95 6.17 -5.21
N THR A 145 7.94 5.45 -4.68
CA THR A 145 7.95 3.97 -4.70
C THR A 145 6.83 3.36 -3.86
N ALA A 146 6.41 4.06 -2.80
CA ALA A 146 5.28 3.75 -1.92
C ALA A 146 5.34 2.40 -1.18
N ALA A 147 6.00 1.41 -1.76
CA ALA A 147 6.08 0.05 -1.22
C ALA A 147 7.20 -0.14 -0.18
N SER A 148 8.16 0.76 -0.18
CA SER A 148 9.35 0.74 0.68
C SER A 148 9.96 2.14 0.78
N GLU A 149 11.11 2.25 1.46
CA GLU A 149 11.95 3.46 1.47
C GLU A 149 11.34 4.69 2.17
N LEU A 150 10.27 4.53 2.95
CA LEU A 150 9.82 5.55 3.89
C LEU A 150 10.73 5.52 5.13
N SER A 151 11.19 6.69 5.58
CA SER A 151 12.05 6.83 6.75
C SER A 151 11.27 7.43 7.91
N LEU A 152 11.06 6.63 8.96
CA LEU A 152 10.35 7.03 10.19
C LEU A 152 11.09 6.52 11.41
N SER A 153 10.95 7.21 12.54
CA SER A 153 11.31 6.70 13.85
C SER A 153 10.30 5.64 14.34
N VAL A 154 10.66 4.90 15.39
CA VAL A 154 9.76 3.92 16.03
C VAL A 154 8.49 4.58 16.56
N GLU A 155 8.62 5.76 17.16
CA GLU A 155 7.50 6.54 17.67
C GLU A 155 6.55 6.96 16.54
N GLU A 156 7.08 7.37 15.40
CA GLU A 156 6.27 7.74 14.24
C GLU A 156 5.58 6.54 13.61
N MET A 157 6.26 5.39 13.54
CA MET A 157 5.62 4.12 13.15
C MET A 157 4.45 3.76 14.07
N ASN A 158 4.63 3.94 15.39
CA ASN A 158 3.59 3.62 16.36
C ASN A 158 2.36 4.53 16.26
N ARG A 159 2.48 5.74 15.71
CA ARG A 159 1.33 6.62 15.47
C ARG A 159 0.34 6.03 14.47
N LEU A 160 0.82 5.28 13.47
CA LEU A 160 -0.05 4.47 12.62
C LEU A 160 -0.79 3.41 13.45
N GLY A 161 -0.08 2.71 14.33
CA GLY A 161 -0.68 1.72 15.24
C GLY A 161 -1.77 2.32 16.11
N ILE A 162 -1.50 3.47 16.74
CA ILE A 162 -2.47 4.19 17.57
C ILE A 162 -3.70 4.63 16.76
N LEU A 163 -3.51 5.15 15.55
CA LEU A 163 -4.60 5.54 14.66
C LEU A 163 -5.54 4.36 14.38
N PHE A 164 -4.98 3.22 14.00
CA PHE A 164 -5.75 2.02 13.65
C PHE A 164 -6.37 1.37 14.90
N LEU A 165 -5.68 1.36 16.03
CA LEU A 165 -6.21 0.90 17.32
C LEU A 165 -7.46 1.70 17.73
N ASN A 166 -7.47 2.99 17.45
CA ASN A 166 -8.57 3.91 17.76
C ASN A 166 -9.57 4.07 16.58
N ASN A 167 -9.73 3.04 15.76
CA ASN A 167 -10.71 3.02 14.66
C ASN A 167 -10.63 4.25 13.74
N GLY A 168 -9.42 4.70 13.43
CA GLY A 168 -9.18 5.81 12.49
C GLY A 168 -9.24 7.21 13.11
N VAL A 169 -9.20 7.29 14.43
CA VAL A 169 -9.15 8.57 15.17
C VAL A 169 -7.78 8.76 15.84
N TYR A 170 -7.16 9.90 15.63
CA TYR A 170 -5.92 10.29 16.30
C TYR A 170 -6.10 11.62 17.02
N LYS A 171 -5.84 11.65 18.33
CA LYS A 171 -6.03 12.84 19.22
C LYS A 171 -7.37 13.56 19.01
N GLY A 172 -8.45 12.79 18.93
CA GLY A 172 -9.82 13.29 18.75
C GLY A 172 -10.19 13.69 17.32
N LYS A 173 -9.27 13.62 16.38
CA LYS A 173 -9.53 13.92 14.95
C LYS A 173 -9.65 12.63 14.14
N ARG A 174 -10.75 12.49 13.39
CA ARG A 174 -10.89 11.39 12.43
C ARG A 174 -10.01 11.64 11.21
N ILE A 175 -9.17 10.66 10.92
CA ILE A 175 -8.25 10.67 9.77
C ILE A 175 -8.76 9.74 8.67
N ILE A 176 -9.38 8.62 9.07
CA ILE A 176 -9.91 7.61 8.15
C ILE A 176 -11.18 6.99 8.76
N SER A 177 -12.06 6.45 7.92
CA SER A 177 -13.29 5.80 8.37
C SER A 177 -13.00 4.53 9.19
N GLU A 178 -13.87 4.28 10.16
CA GLU A 178 -13.88 3.02 10.92
C GLU A 178 -14.09 1.80 10.01
N ALA A 179 -14.91 1.97 8.95
CA ALA A 179 -15.19 0.91 7.98
C ALA A 179 -13.90 0.44 7.27
N TYR A 180 -13.05 1.38 6.85
CA TYR A 180 -11.78 1.03 6.22
C TYR A 180 -10.80 0.38 7.21
N VAL A 181 -10.71 0.88 8.44
CA VAL A 181 -9.89 0.26 9.50
C VAL A 181 -10.35 -1.16 9.76
N LYS A 182 -11.65 -1.41 9.84
CA LYS A 182 -12.22 -2.75 10.00
C LYS A 182 -11.85 -3.67 8.82
N ALA A 183 -11.88 -3.16 7.59
CA ALA A 183 -11.44 -3.92 6.43
C ALA A 183 -9.95 -4.28 6.51
N CYS A 184 -9.08 -3.36 6.98
CA CYS A 184 -7.66 -3.62 7.20
C CYS A 184 -7.39 -4.64 8.32
N SER A 185 -8.27 -4.75 9.31
CA SER A 185 -8.15 -5.69 10.44
C SER A 185 -8.83 -7.04 10.21
N THR A 186 -9.30 -7.30 9.00
CA THR A 186 -10.02 -8.53 8.64
C THR A 186 -9.35 -9.19 7.43
N THR A 187 -9.18 -10.51 7.47
CA THR A 187 -8.64 -11.28 6.32
C THR A 187 -9.42 -10.97 5.05
N GLN A 188 -8.73 -10.51 4.04
CA GLN A 188 -9.27 -10.25 2.71
C GLN A 188 -8.87 -11.35 1.71
N ILE A 189 -7.72 -11.95 1.92
CA ILE A 189 -7.20 -13.04 1.07
C ILE A 189 -6.36 -14.02 1.90
N LYS A 190 -6.47 -15.31 1.57
CA LYS A 190 -5.61 -16.36 2.10
C LYS A 190 -4.27 -16.34 1.38
N THR A 191 -3.18 -16.39 2.14
CA THR A 191 -1.84 -16.32 1.53
C THR A 191 -1.26 -17.70 1.23
N ASN A 192 -1.69 -18.75 1.95
CA ASN A 192 -1.05 -20.07 1.99
C ASN A 192 0.42 -19.99 2.48
N GLU A 193 0.76 -18.96 3.23
CA GLU A 193 2.07 -18.72 3.83
C GLU A 193 1.97 -18.96 5.34
N ASP A 194 2.16 -20.19 5.77
CA ASP A 194 1.90 -20.65 7.16
C ASP A 194 2.57 -19.80 8.24
N HIS A 195 3.73 -19.19 7.95
CA HIS A 195 4.48 -18.38 8.91
C HIS A 195 4.10 -16.89 8.92
N TRP A 196 3.44 -16.40 7.88
CA TRP A 196 3.15 -14.97 7.73
C TRP A 196 1.73 -14.62 8.11
N GLY A 197 0.80 -15.56 8.01
CA GLY A 197 -0.62 -15.36 8.19
C GLY A 197 -1.31 -14.87 6.93
N ASP A 198 -2.62 -14.66 7.04
CA ASP A 198 -3.42 -14.10 5.95
C ASP A 198 -3.13 -12.61 5.72
N TYR A 199 -3.65 -12.08 4.61
CA TYR A 199 -3.43 -10.69 4.23
C TYR A 199 -4.74 -9.91 4.13
N SER A 200 -4.65 -8.62 4.41
CA SER A 200 -5.74 -7.67 4.22
C SER A 200 -5.32 -6.53 3.29
N TYR A 201 -5.77 -5.31 3.53
CA TYR A 201 -5.39 -4.14 2.75
C TYR A 201 -4.02 -3.61 3.19
N GLN A 202 -2.95 -4.27 2.72
CA GLN A 202 -1.54 -3.99 2.99
C GLN A 202 -1.15 -4.17 4.48
N PHE A 203 -1.84 -5.09 5.17
CA PHE A 203 -1.51 -5.57 6.51
C PHE A 203 -1.52 -7.08 6.54
N TRP A 204 -0.67 -7.67 7.37
CA TRP A 204 -0.64 -9.09 7.67
C TRP A 204 -1.50 -9.38 8.89
N MET A 205 -2.30 -10.42 8.85
CA MET A 205 -2.98 -10.93 10.04
C MET A 205 -1.96 -11.58 10.98
N THR A 206 -2.22 -11.53 12.27
CA THR A 206 -1.36 -12.15 13.28
C THR A 206 -2.21 -12.87 14.34
N GLU A 207 -1.57 -13.73 15.12
CA GLU A 207 -2.23 -14.41 16.22
C GLU A 207 -2.84 -13.43 17.23
N GLY A 208 -3.80 -13.93 18.03
CA GLY A 208 -4.48 -13.13 19.05
C GLY A 208 -5.46 -12.10 18.50
N GLU A 209 -6.05 -12.35 17.33
CA GLU A 209 -7.01 -11.46 16.67
C GLU A 209 -6.41 -10.07 16.38
N GLY A 210 -5.13 -10.04 16.03
CA GLY A 210 -4.39 -8.84 15.67
C GLY A 210 -4.02 -8.79 14.20
N TYR A 211 -3.41 -7.68 13.82
CA TYR A 211 -2.81 -7.47 12.51
C TYR A 211 -1.56 -6.58 12.65
N ARG A 212 -0.74 -6.56 11.60
CA ARG A 212 0.52 -5.82 11.66
C ARG A 212 0.92 -5.20 10.34
N ALA A 213 1.56 -4.05 10.42
CA ALA A 213 2.40 -3.50 9.39
C ALA A 213 3.80 -4.09 9.55
N ASP A 214 4.38 -4.68 8.49
CA ASP A 214 5.60 -5.46 8.57
C ASP A 214 6.61 -5.03 7.51
N GLY A 215 7.81 -4.71 7.94
CA GLY A 215 8.96 -4.38 7.10
C GLY A 215 10.11 -5.33 7.30
N ALA A 216 10.82 -5.63 6.22
CA ALA A 216 11.99 -6.49 6.23
C ALA A 216 12.99 -6.05 7.33
N PHE A 217 13.67 -7.03 7.92
CA PHE A 217 14.66 -6.83 8.99
C PHE A 217 14.10 -6.31 10.32
N GLY A 218 12.78 -6.41 10.55
CA GLY A 218 12.17 -6.17 11.84
C GLY A 218 11.74 -4.73 12.09
N GLN A 219 11.18 -4.06 11.10
CA GLN A 219 10.45 -2.80 11.28
C GLN A 219 8.96 -3.11 11.32
N ILE A 220 8.42 -3.33 12.52
CA ILE A 220 7.08 -3.87 12.69
C ILE A 220 6.25 -3.00 13.63
N THR A 221 4.97 -2.86 13.30
CA THR A 221 3.93 -2.33 14.19
C THR A 221 2.83 -3.36 14.30
N PHE A 222 2.68 -3.97 15.46
CA PHE A 222 1.56 -4.83 15.81
C PHE A 222 0.40 -4.01 16.37
N ILE A 223 -0.83 -4.46 16.09
CA ILE A 223 -2.07 -3.86 16.55
C ILE A 223 -3.00 -4.97 17.03
N TRP A 224 -3.36 -4.97 18.30
CA TRP A 224 -4.27 -5.92 18.92
C TRP A 224 -5.47 -5.19 19.57
N PRO A 225 -6.55 -4.98 18.82
CA PRO A 225 -7.73 -4.27 19.35
C PRO A 225 -8.31 -4.90 20.60
N LYS A 226 -8.35 -6.24 20.66
CA LYS A 226 -8.83 -7.01 21.81
C LYS A 226 -8.12 -6.65 23.13
N TYR A 227 -6.84 -6.33 23.06
CA TYR A 227 -6.01 -6.00 24.22
C TYR A 227 -5.79 -4.51 24.39
N ASN A 228 -6.39 -3.69 23.53
CA ASN A 228 -6.14 -2.24 23.45
C ASN A 228 -4.64 -1.93 23.41
N LEU A 229 -3.90 -2.66 22.56
CA LEU A 229 -2.44 -2.64 22.52
C LEU A 229 -1.93 -2.42 21.09
N THR A 230 -0.95 -1.52 20.99
CA THR A 230 -0.07 -1.43 19.82
C THR A 230 1.39 -1.45 20.26
N LEU A 231 2.24 -2.10 19.49
CA LEU A 231 3.67 -2.25 19.76
C LEU A 231 4.46 -2.05 18.46
N SER A 232 5.37 -1.10 18.47
CA SER A 232 6.29 -0.87 17.35
C SER A 232 7.73 -1.08 17.80
N PHE A 233 8.53 -1.64 16.92
CA PHE A 233 9.98 -1.75 17.11
C PHE A 233 10.72 -1.72 15.77
N GLN A 234 12.00 -1.38 15.85
CA GLN A 234 12.98 -1.48 14.76
C GLN A 234 14.19 -2.29 15.25
N ARG A 235 14.74 -3.07 14.36
CA ARG A 235 15.98 -3.82 14.61
C ARG A 235 17.09 -3.28 13.73
#